data_7d6bccc161b9480ba8c37884e7601a93
#
_entry.id   7d6bccc161b9480ba8c37884e7601a93
#
_cell.length_a   1.000
_cell.length_b   1.000
_cell.length_c   1.000
_cell.angle_alpha   90.00
_cell.angle_beta   90.00
_cell.angle_gamma   90.00
#
_symmetry.space_group_name_H-M   'P 1'
#
loop_
_entity.id
_entity.type
_entity.pdbx_description
1 polymer ?
#
loop_
_entity_poly.entity_id
_entity_poly.type
_entity_poly.pdbx_seq_one_letter_code
_entity_poly.pdbx_strand_id
1 'polypeptide(L)'
;MKKVYVTGGSGFLGHSVVRGLIGAQDEVDLVVSADLRDPAPEHRIEGAIYTTADVTQAQVISDQILDNGIDTVVHLASIVNPGKSTTVEQEYAVDVDGSRNVFEACVRHGVKRLIVSSSGAAYGYHADNPAWLTEDDPVRGTDTFPYSLHKRLVEEMLGGYRESAPQLEQVVLRIGTILGATVDNQITDLFRKRRLLKIRGSDSPFVFIWDQDVVGVILQAVLGERTGTYNVAGDGSMTVDEIAREMGKGVLPVPVGALKAGLAAAHRFGLTPHGADQTDFLEYRPVLDNTRLKAEFGYTPQYTSREAFAAWREAHGL
;
A
#
# COMPACT_ATOMS: atom_id res chain seq x y z
N MET A 1 -24.24 13.26 -5.43
CA MET A 1 -22.78 13.55 -5.44
C MET A 1 -22.19 12.95 -4.18
N LYS A 2 -20.93 12.53 -4.20
CA LYS A 2 -20.28 11.80 -3.10
C LYS A 2 -19.60 12.76 -2.11
N LYS A 3 -19.64 12.40 -0.82
CA LYS A 3 -18.89 13.08 0.24
C LYS A 3 -17.80 12.17 0.73
N VAL A 4 -16.56 12.49 0.39
CA VAL A 4 -15.42 11.58 0.54
C VAL A 4 -14.53 12.02 1.70
N TYR A 5 -14.19 11.08 2.57
CA TYR A 5 -13.22 11.26 3.65
C TYR A 5 -11.97 10.42 3.35
N VAL A 6 -10.81 11.07 3.30
CA VAL A 6 -9.54 10.42 2.95
C VAL A 6 -8.64 10.44 4.17
N THR A 7 -8.40 9.30 4.82
CA THR A 7 -7.40 9.19 5.88
C THR A 7 -6.00 9.06 5.26
N GLY A 8 -4.99 9.65 5.89
CA GLY A 8 -3.67 9.75 5.27
C GLY A 8 -3.66 10.70 4.06
N GLY A 9 -4.60 11.65 4.04
CA GLY A 9 -4.87 12.53 2.90
C GLY A 9 -3.74 13.51 2.58
N SER A 10 -2.83 13.78 3.50
CA SER A 10 -1.62 14.59 3.28
C SER A 10 -0.38 13.76 2.94
N GLY A 11 -0.50 12.42 2.94
CA GLY A 11 0.55 11.50 2.56
C GLY A 11 0.81 11.49 1.05
N PHE A 12 1.82 10.71 0.63
CA PHE A 12 2.22 10.60 -0.78
C PHE A 12 1.06 10.28 -1.73
N LEU A 13 0.33 9.18 -1.49
CA LEU A 13 -0.85 8.82 -2.31
C LEU A 13 -2.03 9.73 -2.00
N GLY A 14 -2.27 10.02 -0.72
CA GLY A 14 -3.42 10.78 -0.27
C GLY A 14 -3.53 12.15 -0.94
N HIS A 15 -2.43 12.89 -1.03
CA HIS A 15 -2.41 14.18 -1.69
C HIS A 15 -2.85 14.10 -3.17
N SER A 16 -2.37 13.10 -3.90
CA SER A 16 -2.74 12.89 -5.31
C SER A 16 -4.19 12.42 -5.47
N VAL A 17 -4.68 11.58 -4.55
CA VAL A 17 -6.08 11.14 -4.50
C VAL A 17 -7.00 12.32 -4.21
N VAL A 18 -6.69 13.14 -3.19
CA VAL A 18 -7.47 14.36 -2.86
C VAL A 18 -7.54 15.29 -4.08
N ARG A 19 -6.42 15.49 -4.78
CA ARG A 19 -6.38 16.31 -6.00
C ARG A 19 -7.28 15.74 -7.11
N GLY A 20 -7.22 14.44 -7.33
CA GLY A 20 -8.06 13.77 -8.34
C GLY A 20 -9.55 13.84 -8.00
N LEU A 21 -9.92 13.70 -6.72
CA LEU A 21 -11.30 13.82 -6.26
C LEU A 21 -11.84 15.24 -6.42
N ILE A 22 -11.05 16.26 -6.12
CA ILE A 22 -11.43 17.66 -6.37
C ILE A 22 -11.59 17.93 -7.87
N GLY A 23 -10.81 17.25 -8.73
CA GLY A 23 -10.99 17.34 -10.19
C GLY A 23 -12.30 16.72 -10.71
N ALA A 24 -12.97 15.88 -9.91
CA ALA A 24 -14.23 15.18 -10.27
C ALA A 24 -15.50 15.89 -9.72
N GLN A 25 -15.56 17.21 -9.84
CA GLN A 25 -16.61 18.07 -9.23
C GLN A 25 -18.05 17.70 -9.64
N ASP A 26 -18.24 17.08 -10.79
CA ASP A 26 -19.58 16.65 -11.24
C ASP A 26 -20.10 15.43 -10.45
N GLU A 27 -19.23 14.69 -9.77
CA GLU A 27 -19.57 13.46 -9.05
C GLU A 27 -19.27 13.55 -7.55
N VAL A 28 -18.34 14.43 -7.15
CA VAL A 28 -17.89 14.62 -5.76
C VAL A 28 -18.27 16.01 -5.26
N ASP A 29 -19.04 16.07 -4.18
CA ASP A 29 -19.54 17.28 -3.53
C ASP A 29 -18.59 17.81 -2.47
N LEU A 30 -17.96 16.88 -1.73
CA LEU A 30 -17.11 17.20 -0.59
C LEU A 30 -15.90 16.25 -0.53
N VAL A 31 -14.72 16.81 -0.31
CA VAL A 31 -13.51 16.04 0.00
C VAL A 31 -12.92 16.53 1.32
N VAL A 32 -12.87 15.63 2.31
CA VAL A 32 -12.18 15.88 3.58
C VAL A 32 -10.86 15.11 3.60
N SER A 33 -9.77 15.83 3.64
CA SER A 33 -8.41 15.29 3.79
C SER A 33 -8.04 15.25 5.27
N ALA A 34 -7.95 14.07 5.83
CA ALA A 34 -7.66 13.83 7.25
C ALA A 34 -6.27 13.21 7.41
N ASP A 35 -5.43 13.81 8.24
CA ASP A 35 -4.06 13.34 8.50
C ASP A 35 -3.60 13.75 9.89
N LEU A 36 -2.51 13.15 10.40
CA LEU A 36 -1.88 13.55 11.68
C LEU A 36 -1.42 15.00 11.66
N ARG A 37 -1.07 15.53 10.50
CA ARG A 37 -0.55 16.88 10.31
C ARG A 37 -1.31 17.59 9.20
N ASP A 38 -1.69 18.80 9.49
CA ASP A 38 -2.23 19.69 8.48
C ASP A 38 -1.10 20.12 7.53
N PRO A 39 -1.27 20.00 6.20
CA PRO A 39 -0.24 20.42 5.27
C PRO A 39 -0.07 21.92 5.27
N ALA A 40 1.14 22.39 4.95
CA ALA A 40 1.40 23.81 4.78
C ALA A 40 0.46 24.41 3.71
N PRO A 41 0.07 25.69 3.84
CA PRO A 41 -0.92 26.33 2.95
C PRO A 41 -0.61 26.15 1.45
N GLU A 42 0.66 26.22 1.06
CA GLU A 42 1.14 26.05 -0.32
C GLU A 42 0.97 24.61 -0.87
N HIS A 43 0.76 23.63 0.01
CA HIS A 43 0.51 22.23 -0.36
C HIS A 43 -0.96 21.85 -0.28
N ARG A 44 -1.84 22.79 0.12
CA ARG A 44 -3.27 22.53 0.14
C ARG A 44 -3.86 22.59 -1.26
N ILE A 45 -4.79 21.71 -1.54
CA ILE A 45 -5.58 21.69 -2.77
C ILE A 45 -6.83 22.53 -2.51
N GLU A 46 -7.03 23.56 -3.33
CA GLU A 46 -8.21 24.40 -3.23
C GLU A 46 -9.49 23.58 -3.43
N GLY A 47 -10.49 23.80 -2.59
CA GLY A 47 -11.75 23.04 -2.59
C GLY A 47 -11.78 21.85 -1.64
N ALA A 48 -10.63 21.38 -1.13
CA ALA A 48 -10.58 20.33 -0.11
C ALA A 48 -10.64 20.91 1.30
N ILE A 49 -11.37 20.26 2.21
CA ILE A 49 -11.34 20.52 3.65
C ILE A 49 -10.19 19.72 4.26
N TYR A 50 -9.34 20.39 5.03
CA TYR A 50 -8.24 19.72 5.76
C TYR A 50 -8.57 19.65 7.24
N THR A 51 -8.35 18.48 7.85
CA THR A 51 -8.58 18.26 9.27
C THR A 51 -7.47 17.39 9.86
N THR A 52 -7.09 17.70 11.10
CA THR A 52 -6.16 16.87 11.86
C THR A 52 -6.92 15.70 12.46
N ALA A 53 -6.45 14.48 12.18
CA ALA A 53 -7.04 13.26 12.68
C ALA A 53 -5.95 12.19 12.89
N ASP A 54 -5.90 11.67 14.11
CA ASP A 54 -5.16 10.46 14.44
C ASP A 54 -6.14 9.28 14.38
N VAL A 55 -5.88 8.32 13.50
CA VAL A 55 -6.76 7.15 13.34
C VAL A 55 -6.84 6.29 14.60
N THR A 56 -5.88 6.40 15.52
CA THR A 56 -5.92 5.72 16.81
C THR A 56 -6.96 6.32 17.77
N GLN A 57 -7.48 7.51 17.47
CA GLN A 57 -8.48 8.22 18.26
C GLN A 57 -9.87 7.99 17.67
N ALA A 58 -10.54 6.89 18.07
CA ALA A 58 -11.83 6.44 17.53
C ALA A 58 -12.90 7.55 17.51
N GLN A 59 -12.99 8.35 18.59
CA GLN A 59 -14.02 9.40 18.68
C GLN A 59 -13.78 10.51 17.65
N VAL A 60 -12.53 10.92 17.42
CA VAL A 60 -12.21 11.97 16.44
C VAL A 60 -12.63 11.54 15.04
N ILE A 61 -12.32 10.30 14.64
CA ILE A 61 -12.74 9.76 13.35
C ILE A 61 -14.25 9.68 13.23
N SER A 62 -14.91 9.19 14.28
CA SER A 62 -16.36 9.05 14.34
C SER A 62 -17.08 10.41 14.18
N ASP A 63 -16.63 11.43 14.93
CA ASP A 63 -17.24 12.77 14.88
C ASP A 63 -17.02 13.43 13.50
N GLN A 64 -15.83 13.33 12.92
CA GLN A 64 -15.55 13.92 11.61
C GLN A 64 -16.35 13.27 10.48
N ILE A 65 -16.55 11.96 10.51
CA ILE A 65 -17.42 11.25 9.55
C ILE A 65 -18.88 11.71 9.69
N LEU A 66 -19.38 11.81 10.93
CA LEU A 66 -20.74 12.24 11.21
C LEU A 66 -20.98 13.70 10.81
N ASP A 67 -20.13 14.61 11.29
CA ASP A 67 -20.31 16.07 11.14
C ASP A 67 -20.28 16.51 9.67
N ASN A 68 -19.49 15.81 8.84
CA ASN A 68 -19.40 16.08 7.41
C ASN A 68 -20.40 15.27 6.58
N GLY A 69 -21.18 14.38 7.19
CA GLY A 69 -22.13 13.53 6.50
C GLY A 69 -21.51 12.66 5.42
N ILE A 70 -20.35 12.07 5.73
CA ILE A 70 -19.54 11.27 4.81
C ILE A 70 -20.28 10.02 4.35
N ASP A 71 -20.28 9.76 3.05
CA ASP A 71 -20.85 8.54 2.48
C ASP A 71 -19.80 7.58 1.91
N THR A 72 -18.58 8.07 1.70
CA THR A 72 -17.47 7.29 1.10
C THR A 72 -16.18 7.56 1.87
N VAL A 73 -15.47 6.50 2.25
CA VAL A 73 -14.18 6.61 2.94
C VAL A 73 -13.08 5.97 2.11
N VAL A 74 -11.98 6.68 1.94
CA VAL A 74 -10.73 6.16 1.36
C VAL A 74 -9.71 6.07 2.50
N HIS A 75 -9.40 4.86 2.92
CA HIS A 75 -8.49 4.60 4.03
C HIS A 75 -7.08 4.30 3.54
N LEU A 76 -6.20 5.32 3.61
CA LEU A 76 -4.80 5.25 3.20
C LEU A 76 -3.81 5.38 4.37
N ALA A 77 -4.29 5.76 5.56
CA ALA A 77 -3.44 5.91 6.73
C ALA A 77 -2.81 4.56 7.12
N SER A 78 -1.48 4.51 7.08
CA SER A 78 -0.68 3.33 7.43
C SER A 78 0.79 3.73 7.60
N ILE A 79 1.54 3.03 8.44
CA ILE A 79 2.98 3.22 8.59
C ILE A 79 3.70 2.24 7.65
N VAL A 80 3.97 2.69 6.43
CA VAL A 80 4.69 1.87 5.42
C VAL A 80 6.21 1.93 5.62
N ASN A 81 6.73 3.08 6.03
CA ASN A 81 8.15 3.32 6.27
C ASN A 81 8.36 3.78 7.73
N PRO A 82 8.50 2.85 8.68
CA PRO A 82 8.69 3.23 10.07
C PRO A 82 9.99 4.01 10.25
N GLY A 83 9.91 5.11 11.00
CA GLY A 83 11.07 5.89 11.41
C GLY A 83 11.91 5.13 12.44
N LYS A 84 13.13 5.62 12.70
CA LYS A 84 14.04 4.98 13.69
C LYS A 84 13.46 4.91 15.10
N SER A 85 12.52 5.77 15.46
CA SER A 85 11.86 5.83 16.77
C SER A 85 10.48 5.17 16.79
N THR A 86 9.99 4.66 15.66
CA THR A 86 8.68 4.00 15.58
C THR A 86 8.80 2.60 16.17
N THR A 87 7.91 2.25 17.09
CA THR A 87 7.87 0.92 17.70
C THR A 87 6.84 0.04 17.00
N VAL A 88 6.97 -1.28 17.12
CA VAL A 88 6.02 -2.25 16.55
C VAL A 88 4.61 -2.04 17.11
N GLU A 89 4.50 -1.65 18.38
CA GLU A 89 3.23 -1.35 19.04
C GLU A 89 2.58 -0.10 18.42
N GLN A 90 3.37 0.91 18.04
CA GLN A 90 2.87 2.10 17.34
C GLN A 90 2.42 1.76 15.91
N GLU A 91 3.17 0.91 15.21
CA GLU A 91 2.77 0.42 13.89
C GLU A 91 1.44 -0.35 13.99
N TYR A 92 1.31 -1.26 14.96
CA TYR A 92 0.08 -2.00 15.20
C TYR A 92 -1.11 -1.07 15.55
N ALA A 93 -0.91 -0.12 16.44
CA ALA A 93 -1.95 0.83 16.85
C ALA A 93 -2.48 1.64 15.65
N VAL A 94 -1.60 2.09 14.75
CA VAL A 94 -2.02 2.84 13.56
C VAL A 94 -2.65 1.92 12.52
N ASP A 95 -1.95 0.84 12.16
CA ASP A 95 -2.34 0.00 11.03
C ASP A 95 -3.57 -0.86 11.33
N VAL A 96 -3.64 -1.46 12.54
CA VAL A 96 -4.69 -2.42 12.90
C VAL A 96 -5.80 -1.74 13.70
N ASP A 97 -5.47 -1.12 14.84
CA ASP A 97 -6.48 -0.51 15.68
C ASP A 97 -7.06 0.75 15.04
N GLY A 98 -6.23 1.54 14.36
CA GLY A 98 -6.67 2.69 13.57
C GLY A 98 -7.61 2.29 12.43
N SER A 99 -7.30 1.20 11.71
CA SER A 99 -8.21 0.67 10.69
C SER A 99 -9.54 0.22 11.30
N ARG A 100 -9.51 -0.46 12.46
CA ARG A 100 -10.72 -0.85 13.19
C ARG A 100 -11.58 0.36 13.53
N ASN A 101 -10.99 1.43 14.07
CA ASN A 101 -11.69 2.66 14.41
C ASN A 101 -12.39 3.28 13.19
N VAL A 102 -11.72 3.30 12.04
CA VAL A 102 -12.30 3.81 10.79
C VAL A 102 -13.48 2.92 10.34
N PHE A 103 -13.33 1.59 10.36
CA PHE A 103 -14.37 0.66 9.92
C PHE A 103 -15.61 0.71 10.84
N GLU A 104 -15.39 0.76 12.14
CA GLU A 104 -16.48 0.93 13.13
C GLU A 104 -17.23 2.25 12.93
N ALA A 105 -16.50 3.34 12.67
CA ALA A 105 -17.12 4.64 12.38
C ALA A 105 -17.94 4.59 11.08
N CYS A 106 -17.42 3.91 10.03
CA CYS A 106 -18.17 3.70 8.78
C CYS A 106 -19.50 2.97 9.02
N VAL A 107 -19.46 1.87 9.76
CA VAL A 107 -20.68 1.09 10.07
C VAL A 107 -21.64 1.89 10.94
N ARG A 108 -21.14 2.55 11.98
CA ARG A 108 -21.95 3.34 12.94
C ARG A 108 -22.70 4.48 12.26
N HIS A 109 -22.09 5.16 11.30
CA HIS A 109 -22.67 6.34 10.64
C HIS A 109 -23.26 6.06 9.26
N GLY A 110 -23.35 4.78 8.87
CA GLY A 110 -24.01 4.40 7.62
C GLY A 110 -23.24 4.84 6.36
N VAL A 111 -21.91 4.88 6.44
CA VAL A 111 -21.06 5.06 5.25
C VAL A 111 -21.40 3.95 4.26
N LYS A 112 -21.59 4.33 3.00
CA LYS A 112 -21.99 3.39 1.95
C LYS A 112 -20.82 2.61 1.40
N ARG A 113 -19.66 3.28 1.26
CA ARG A 113 -18.51 2.73 0.54
C ARG A 113 -17.19 2.99 1.26
N LEU A 114 -16.40 1.92 1.39
CA LEU A 114 -15.08 1.94 2.01
C LEU A 114 -14.05 1.39 1.02
N ILE A 115 -13.06 2.21 0.69
CA ILE A 115 -11.91 1.84 -0.12
C ILE A 115 -10.70 1.71 0.81
N VAL A 116 -10.00 0.58 0.77
CA VAL A 116 -8.85 0.31 1.64
C VAL A 116 -7.61 0.00 0.83
N SER A 117 -6.53 0.72 1.09
CA SER A 117 -5.21 0.40 0.57
C SER A 117 -4.60 -0.78 1.34
N SER A 118 -4.77 -1.99 0.81
CA SER A 118 -4.03 -3.17 1.21
C SER A 118 -2.72 -3.29 0.39
N SER A 119 -2.04 -4.39 0.50
CA SER A 119 -0.76 -4.63 -0.14
C SER A 119 -0.61 -6.08 -0.56
N GLY A 120 0.19 -6.35 -1.60
CA GLY A 120 0.66 -7.69 -1.90
C GLY A 120 1.35 -8.38 -0.71
N ALA A 121 1.87 -7.60 0.25
CA ALA A 121 2.42 -8.12 1.50
C ALA A 121 1.41 -8.92 2.34
N ALA A 122 0.10 -8.70 2.17
CA ALA A 122 -0.94 -9.46 2.87
C ALA A 122 -0.90 -10.96 2.55
N TYR A 123 -0.44 -11.35 1.36
CA TYR A 123 -0.23 -12.76 1.01
C TYR A 123 0.89 -13.42 1.82
N GLY A 124 1.83 -12.63 2.35
CA GLY A 124 3.01 -13.10 3.05
C GLY A 124 4.14 -13.55 2.13
N TYR A 125 5.32 -13.73 2.71
CA TYR A 125 6.56 -14.08 2.03
C TYR A 125 6.85 -15.56 2.27
N HIS A 126 6.22 -16.45 1.48
CA HIS A 126 6.26 -17.89 1.68
C HIS A 126 6.84 -18.61 0.47
N ALA A 127 7.67 -19.64 0.73
CA ALA A 127 8.31 -20.45 -0.31
C ALA A 127 7.31 -21.23 -1.17
N ASP A 128 6.12 -21.50 -0.66
CA ASP A 128 5.02 -22.22 -1.30
C ASP A 128 3.98 -21.30 -1.95
N ASN A 129 4.24 -19.99 -2.03
CA ASN A 129 3.42 -19.10 -2.84
C ASN A 129 3.46 -19.53 -4.31
N PRO A 130 2.32 -19.52 -5.02
CA PRO A 130 2.32 -19.72 -6.47
C PRO A 130 3.14 -18.64 -7.18
N ALA A 131 3.59 -18.91 -8.40
CA ALA A 131 4.38 -18.00 -9.21
C ALA A 131 3.65 -16.67 -9.47
N TRP A 132 2.32 -16.71 -9.55
CA TRP A 132 1.42 -15.55 -9.64
C TRP A 132 0.29 -15.74 -8.65
N LEU A 133 0.11 -14.74 -7.78
CA LEU A 133 -0.93 -14.71 -6.76
C LEU A 133 -2.15 -13.99 -7.31
N THR A 134 -3.28 -14.65 -7.21
CA THR A 134 -4.61 -14.12 -7.52
C THR A 134 -5.33 -13.69 -6.25
N GLU A 135 -6.44 -12.99 -6.40
CA GLU A 135 -7.24 -12.55 -5.25
C GLU A 135 -7.93 -13.70 -4.52
N ASP A 136 -8.01 -14.89 -5.14
CA ASP A 136 -8.56 -16.11 -4.52
C ASP A 136 -7.53 -16.83 -3.65
N ASP A 137 -6.25 -16.50 -3.78
CA ASP A 137 -5.20 -17.02 -2.90
C ASP A 137 -5.34 -16.45 -1.49
N PRO A 138 -5.13 -17.25 -0.45
CA PRO A 138 -5.33 -16.82 0.93
C PRO A 138 -4.30 -15.77 1.35
N VAL A 139 -4.76 -14.76 2.09
CA VAL A 139 -3.87 -13.84 2.81
C VAL A 139 -3.31 -14.56 4.03
N ARG A 140 -2.01 -14.80 4.03
CA ARG A 140 -1.33 -15.54 5.10
C ARG A 140 -0.49 -14.63 6.00
N GLY A 141 -0.08 -13.47 5.49
CA GLY A 141 0.83 -12.56 6.16
C GLY A 141 2.11 -13.25 6.62
N THR A 142 3.09 -12.51 7.07
CA THR A 142 4.30 -13.08 7.68
C THR A 142 4.41 -12.53 9.08
N ASP A 143 4.25 -13.38 10.10
CA ASP A 143 4.16 -12.97 11.52
C ASP A 143 5.43 -12.22 12.01
N THR A 144 6.59 -12.54 11.44
CA THR A 144 7.87 -11.90 11.75
C THR A 144 8.09 -10.58 11.00
N PHE A 145 7.17 -10.19 10.12
CA PHE A 145 7.24 -8.93 9.36
C PHE A 145 5.99 -8.09 9.63
N PRO A 146 6.06 -7.10 10.55
CA PRO A 146 4.90 -6.37 11.07
C PRO A 146 3.95 -5.85 9.98
N TYR A 147 4.48 -5.20 8.95
CA TYR A 147 3.66 -4.68 7.85
C TYR A 147 2.82 -5.77 7.15
N SER A 148 3.42 -6.94 6.90
CA SER A 148 2.73 -8.07 6.26
C SER A 148 1.64 -8.65 7.18
N LEU A 149 1.96 -8.82 8.46
CA LEU A 149 1.03 -9.24 9.50
C LEU A 149 -0.15 -8.26 9.60
N HIS A 150 0.13 -6.96 9.69
CA HIS A 150 -0.91 -5.94 9.84
C HIS A 150 -1.86 -5.91 8.64
N LYS A 151 -1.36 -6.00 7.40
CA LYS A 151 -2.21 -6.05 6.20
C LYS A 151 -3.10 -7.30 6.18
N ARG A 152 -2.60 -8.47 6.62
CA ARG A 152 -3.44 -9.65 6.82
C ARG A 152 -4.55 -9.38 7.83
N LEU A 153 -4.22 -8.89 9.03
CA LEU A 153 -5.19 -8.66 10.09
C LEU A 153 -6.28 -7.65 9.67
N VAL A 154 -5.91 -6.62 8.93
CA VAL A 154 -6.86 -5.65 8.37
C VAL A 154 -7.81 -6.31 7.37
N GLU A 155 -7.32 -7.17 6.48
CA GLU A 155 -8.17 -7.87 5.52
C GLU A 155 -9.07 -8.94 6.19
N GLU A 156 -8.58 -9.64 7.22
CA GLU A 156 -9.39 -10.55 8.05
C GLU A 156 -10.54 -9.77 8.73
N MET A 157 -10.26 -8.59 9.26
CA MET A 157 -11.24 -7.69 9.86
C MET A 157 -12.32 -7.28 8.83
N LEU A 158 -11.90 -6.89 7.61
CA LEU A 158 -12.82 -6.55 6.52
C LEU A 158 -13.69 -7.74 6.13
N GLY A 159 -13.16 -8.97 6.18
CA GLY A 159 -13.92 -10.20 6.00
C GLY A 159 -15.08 -10.30 7.00
N GLY A 160 -14.82 -10.07 8.29
CA GLY A 160 -15.86 -10.05 9.33
C GLY A 160 -16.92 -8.97 9.10
N TYR A 161 -16.51 -7.79 8.62
CA TYR A 161 -17.49 -6.73 8.28
C TYR A 161 -18.33 -7.03 7.04
N ARG A 162 -17.82 -7.81 6.06
CA ARG A 162 -18.67 -8.26 4.93
C ARG A 162 -19.85 -9.12 5.40
N GLU A 163 -19.67 -9.89 6.47
CA GLU A 163 -20.72 -10.71 7.04
C GLU A 163 -21.64 -9.91 7.96
N SER A 164 -21.08 -9.09 8.86
CA SER A 164 -21.83 -8.39 9.92
C SER A 164 -22.44 -7.06 9.47
N ALA A 165 -21.90 -6.42 8.45
CA ALA A 165 -22.34 -5.13 7.91
C ALA A 165 -22.33 -5.13 6.36
N PRO A 166 -23.11 -6.02 5.71
CA PRO A 166 -23.09 -6.19 4.25
C PRO A 166 -23.52 -4.94 3.46
N GLN A 167 -24.15 -3.96 4.13
CA GLN A 167 -24.49 -2.67 3.54
C GLN A 167 -23.27 -1.76 3.31
N LEU A 168 -22.12 -2.04 3.93
CA LEU A 168 -20.87 -1.33 3.71
C LEU A 168 -20.15 -1.96 2.52
N GLU A 169 -20.27 -1.34 1.36
CA GLU A 169 -19.54 -1.75 0.17
C GLU A 169 -18.03 -1.62 0.38
N GLN A 170 -17.29 -2.67 0.10
CA GLN A 170 -15.84 -2.70 0.31
C GLN A 170 -15.11 -2.84 -1.02
N VAL A 171 -14.07 -2.01 -1.22
CA VAL A 171 -13.07 -2.16 -2.26
C VAL A 171 -11.70 -2.27 -1.60
N VAL A 172 -11.08 -3.43 -1.71
CA VAL A 172 -9.77 -3.73 -1.12
C VAL A 172 -8.73 -3.78 -2.24
N LEU A 173 -7.72 -2.95 -2.15
CA LEU A 173 -6.69 -2.81 -3.17
C LEU A 173 -5.36 -3.40 -2.64
N ARG A 174 -5.00 -4.60 -3.10
CA ARG A 174 -3.71 -5.23 -2.81
C ARG A 174 -2.65 -4.67 -3.75
N ILE A 175 -2.00 -3.61 -3.32
CA ILE A 175 -1.11 -2.82 -4.16
C ILE A 175 0.29 -3.46 -4.17
N GLY A 176 0.88 -3.58 -5.36
CA GLY A 176 2.28 -3.97 -5.57
C GLY A 176 3.25 -2.86 -5.19
N THR A 177 4.51 -3.01 -5.59
CA THR A 177 5.53 -1.97 -5.33
C THR A 177 5.26 -0.73 -6.17
N ILE A 178 4.93 0.37 -5.50
CA ILE A 178 4.66 1.65 -6.17
C ILE A 178 5.96 2.30 -6.61
N LEU A 179 6.01 2.71 -7.87
CA LEU A 179 7.02 3.58 -8.43
C LEU A 179 6.37 4.86 -8.98
N GLY A 180 7.12 5.94 -9.04
CA GLY A 180 6.65 7.22 -9.55
C GLY A 180 7.81 8.22 -9.65
N ALA A 181 7.59 9.35 -10.30
CA ALA A 181 8.64 10.34 -10.55
C ALA A 181 9.26 10.91 -9.25
N THR A 182 8.51 10.91 -8.16
CA THR A 182 8.96 11.43 -6.85
C THR A 182 9.02 10.34 -5.78
N VAL A 183 8.84 9.07 -6.17
CA VAL A 183 8.86 7.95 -5.21
C VAL A 183 10.27 7.64 -4.79
N ASP A 184 10.50 7.76 -3.49
CA ASP A 184 11.74 7.41 -2.81
C ASP A 184 11.41 6.61 -1.54
N ASN A 185 11.80 5.33 -1.51
CA ASN A 185 11.46 4.42 -0.42
C ASN A 185 12.54 3.33 -0.25
N GLN A 186 12.35 2.47 0.75
CA GLN A 186 13.29 1.39 1.06
C GLN A 186 13.55 0.44 -0.13
N ILE A 187 12.58 0.24 -1.03
CA ILE A 187 12.75 -0.62 -2.20
C ILE A 187 13.60 0.08 -3.25
N THR A 188 13.32 1.36 -3.54
CA THR A 188 14.12 2.15 -4.49
C THR A 188 15.55 2.34 -4.00
N ASP A 189 15.77 2.41 -2.69
CA ASP A 189 17.11 2.43 -2.08
C ASP A 189 17.93 1.18 -2.39
N LEU A 190 17.30 0.01 -2.50
CA LEU A 190 17.99 -1.22 -2.92
C LEU A 190 18.55 -1.08 -4.35
N PHE A 191 17.80 -0.44 -5.24
CA PHE A 191 18.17 -0.25 -6.64
C PHE A 191 19.30 0.79 -6.80
N ARG A 192 19.45 1.74 -5.86
CA ARG A 192 20.51 2.74 -5.88
C ARG A 192 21.88 2.21 -5.45
N LYS A 193 21.94 1.05 -4.81
CA LYS A 193 23.23 0.44 -4.40
C LYS A 193 24.13 0.16 -5.59
N ARG A 194 25.46 0.15 -5.37
CA ARG A 194 26.47 -0.13 -6.41
C ARG A 194 26.31 -1.52 -7.03
N ARG A 195 25.88 -2.50 -6.25
CA ARG A 195 25.54 -3.86 -6.66
C ARG A 195 24.20 -4.24 -6.01
N LEU A 196 23.35 -4.90 -6.78
CA LEU A 196 22.08 -5.37 -6.26
C LEU A 196 22.25 -6.69 -5.53
N LEU A 197 21.71 -6.77 -4.32
CA LEU A 197 21.71 -8.01 -3.53
C LEU A 197 20.69 -8.97 -4.15
N LYS A 198 21.13 -10.22 -4.43
CA LYS A 198 20.27 -11.32 -4.85
C LYS A 198 20.49 -12.51 -3.93
N ILE A 199 19.40 -13.14 -3.48
CA ILE A 199 19.50 -14.42 -2.79
C ILE A 199 19.85 -15.51 -3.81
N ARG A 200 20.89 -16.28 -3.53
CA ARG A 200 21.33 -17.36 -4.40
C ARG A 200 20.24 -18.45 -4.47
N GLY A 201 19.78 -18.75 -5.69
CA GLY A 201 18.75 -19.78 -5.92
C GLY A 201 17.30 -19.22 -5.87
N SER A 202 17.13 -17.91 -5.60
CA SER A 202 15.83 -17.26 -5.69
C SER A 202 15.80 -16.22 -6.81
N ASP A 203 14.76 -16.21 -7.60
CA ASP A 203 14.50 -15.16 -8.60
C ASP A 203 13.65 -14.03 -8.04
N SER A 204 12.84 -14.30 -7.01
CA SER A 204 12.04 -13.35 -6.20
C SER A 204 11.76 -12.03 -6.95
N PRO A 205 10.93 -12.06 -8.01
CA PRO A 205 10.75 -10.90 -8.86
C PRO A 205 9.91 -9.83 -8.18
N PHE A 206 10.06 -8.60 -8.64
CA PHE A 206 9.23 -7.48 -8.26
C PHE A 206 8.09 -7.30 -9.25
N VAL A 207 6.92 -6.96 -8.75
CA VAL A 207 5.86 -6.34 -9.55
C VAL A 207 5.79 -4.86 -9.19
N PHE A 208 5.70 -4.03 -10.21
CA PHE A 208 5.63 -2.59 -10.06
C PHE A 208 4.28 -2.06 -10.54
N ILE A 209 3.88 -0.95 -9.97
CA ILE A 209 2.75 -0.15 -10.43
C ILE A 209 3.14 1.33 -10.40
N TRP A 210 2.73 2.09 -11.40
CA TRP A 210 2.96 3.53 -11.42
C TRP A 210 2.03 4.25 -10.44
N ASP A 211 2.50 5.26 -9.76
CA ASP A 211 1.74 5.98 -8.73
C ASP A 211 0.44 6.58 -9.26
N GLN A 212 0.44 7.11 -10.48
CA GLN A 212 -0.76 7.67 -11.11
C GLN A 212 -1.79 6.58 -11.47
N ASP A 213 -1.36 5.36 -11.77
CA ASP A 213 -2.26 4.23 -11.94
C ASP A 213 -2.94 3.85 -10.61
N VAL A 214 -2.21 3.88 -9.51
CA VAL A 214 -2.80 3.65 -8.18
C VAL A 214 -3.86 4.71 -7.86
N VAL A 215 -3.56 5.98 -8.13
CA VAL A 215 -4.53 7.07 -8.00
C VAL A 215 -5.75 6.83 -8.88
N GLY A 216 -5.55 6.48 -10.15
CA GLY A 216 -6.65 6.16 -11.08
C GLY A 216 -7.54 5.03 -10.60
N VAL A 217 -6.96 3.94 -10.08
CA VAL A 217 -7.71 2.83 -9.47
C VAL A 217 -8.53 3.29 -8.27
N ILE A 218 -7.95 4.12 -7.38
CA ILE A 218 -8.67 4.64 -6.21
C ILE A 218 -9.81 5.57 -6.63
N LEU A 219 -9.59 6.46 -7.60
CA LEU A 219 -10.65 7.32 -8.13
C LEU A 219 -11.77 6.50 -8.75
N GLN A 220 -11.45 5.49 -9.55
CA GLN A 220 -12.46 4.58 -10.11
C GLN A 220 -13.18 3.78 -9.01
N ALA A 221 -12.50 3.40 -7.93
CA ALA A 221 -13.11 2.76 -6.77
C ALA A 221 -14.09 3.70 -6.05
N VAL A 222 -13.78 4.98 -5.96
CA VAL A 222 -14.68 5.99 -5.36
C VAL A 222 -15.86 6.26 -6.28
N LEU A 223 -15.64 6.51 -7.57
CA LEU A 223 -16.66 6.98 -8.49
C LEU A 223 -17.55 5.85 -9.05
N GLY A 224 -16.99 4.66 -9.21
CA GLY A 224 -17.67 3.50 -9.78
C GLY A 224 -18.52 2.71 -8.77
N GLU A 225 -19.07 1.59 -9.25
CA GLU A 225 -19.96 0.70 -8.48
C GLU A 225 -19.32 -0.63 -8.12
N ARG A 226 -18.15 -0.96 -8.67
CA ARG A 226 -17.49 -2.24 -8.45
C ARG A 226 -17.01 -2.36 -7.00
N THR A 227 -17.25 -3.53 -6.42
CA THR A 227 -16.79 -3.92 -5.07
C THR A 227 -15.93 -5.17 -5.16
N GLY A 228 -15.21 -5.49 -4.11
CA GLY A 228 -14.38 -6.69 -4.04
C GLY A 228 -12.91 -6.39 -3.73
N THR A 229 -12.08 -7.40 -3.92
CA THR A 229 -10.63 -7.30 -3.73
C THR A 229 -9.93 -7.36 -5.08
N TYR A 230 -8.91 -6.54 -5.27
CA TYR A 230 -8.19 -6.43 -6.53
C TYR A 230 -6.68 -6.29 -6.31
N ASN A 231 -5.91 -7.08 -7.05
CA ASN A 231 -4.47 -6.92 -7.13
C ASN A 231 -4.12 -5.74 -8.05
N VAL A 232 -3.43 -4.75 -7.51
CA VAL A 232 -3.08 -3.51 -8.23
C VAL A 232 -1.61 -3.54 -8.58
N ALA A 233 -1.30 -3.99 -9.79
CA ALA A 233 0.06 -4.13 -10.31
C ALA A 233 0.07 -3.89 -11.83
N GLY A 234 1.18 -3.40 -12.38
CA GLY A 234 1.42 -3.39 -13.82
C GLY A 234 1.68 -4.81 -14.34
N ASP A 235 1.45 -5.02 -15.63
CA ASP A 235 1.67 -6.32 -16.28
C ASP A 235 3.12 -6.78 -16.16
N GLY A 236 3.32 -8.07 -15.94
CA GLY A 236 4.63 -8.69 -15.84
C GLY A 236 5.34 -8.44 -14.50
N SER A 237 6.57 -8.87 -14.44
CA SER A 237 7.43 -8.71 -13.25
C SER A 237 8.88 -8.54 -13.67
N MET A 238 9.77 -8.12 -12.76
CA MET A 238 11.20 -7.99 -13.03
C MET A 238 12.02 -8.70 -11.96
N THR A 239 12.89 -9.58 -12.38
CA THR A 239 13.90 -10.20 -11.51
C THR A 239 14.99 -9.21 -11.12
N VAL A 240 15.73 -9.51 -10.03
CA VAL A 240 16.90 -8.70 -9.63
C VAL A 240 17.95 -8.63 -10.74
N ASP A 241 18.12 -9.71 -11.53
CA ASP A 241 19.08 -9.72 -12.65
C ASP A 241 18.65 -8.80 -13.80
N GLU A 242 17.35 -8.73 -14.10
CA GLU A 242 16.80 -7.81 -15.11
C GLU A 242 16.94 -6.36 -14.66
N ILE A 243 16.58 -6.06 -13.41
CA ILE A 243 16.75 -4.72 -12.82
C ILE A 243 18.22 -4.32 -12.86
N ALA A 244 19.14 -5.20 -12.44
CA ALA A 244 20.58 -4.91 -12.47
C ALA A 244 21.10 -4.62 -13.89
N ARG A 245 20.62 -5.40 -14.88
CA ARG A 245 20.98 -5.19 -16.29
C ARG A 245 20.52 -3.83 -16.79
N GLU A 246 19.26 -3.45 -16.50
CA GLU A 246 18.73 -2.15 -16.91
C GLU A 246 19.41 -0.96 -16.21
N MET A 247 19.90 -1.17 -14.99
CA MET A 247 20.65 -0.18 -14.22
C MET A 247 22.15 -0.14 -14.60
N GLY A 248 22.64 -1.02 -15.48
CA GLY A 248 24.06 -1.16 -15.76
C GLY A 248 24.90 -1.59 -14.54
N LYS A 249 24.31 -2.32 -13.59
CA LYS A 249 24.92 -2.70 -12.32
C LYS A 249 25.20 -4.19 -12.23
N GLY A 250 26.16 -4.56 -11.38
CA GLY A 250 26.41 -5.96 -11.06
C GLY A 250 25.45 -6.47 -9.97
N VAL A 251 25.28 -7.78 -9.95
CA VAL A 251 24.55 -8.48 -8.90
C VAL A 251 25.52 -9.04 -7.87
N LEU A 252 25.15 -9.06 -6.60
CA LEU A 252 25.87 -9.71 -5.50
C LEU A 252 25.02 -10.91 -5.02
N PRO A 253 25.30 -12.14 -5.53
CA PRO A 253 24.58 -13.32 -5.08
C PRO A 253 25.06 -13.74 -3.69
N VAL A 254 24.15 -13.78 -2.72
CA VAL A 254 24.46 -14.14 -1.33
C VAL A 254 23.66 -15.40 -0.96
N PRO A 255 24.30 -16.44 -0.40
CA PRO A 255 23.56 -17.57 0.17
C PRO A 255 22.66 -17.09 1.31
N VAL A 256 21.39 -17.56 1.36
CA VAL A 256 20.42 -17.14 2.39
C VAL A 256 20.94 -17.34 3.81
N GLY A 257 21.60 -18.46 4.08
CA GLY A 257 22.19 -18.74 5.41
C GLY A 257 23.28 -17.74 5.83
N ALA A 258 24.11 -17.28 4.88
CA ALA A 258 25.11 -16.26 5.16
C ALA A 258 24.49 -14.89 5.45
N LEU A 259 23.40 -14.54 4.71
CA LEU A 259 22.67 -13.30 4.95
C LEU A 259 21.96 -13.35 6.31
N LYS A 260 21.26 -14.46 6.64
CA LYS A 260 20.61 -14.66 7.95
C LYS A 260 21.60 -14.54 9.10
N ALA A 261 22.76 -15.19 9.00
CA ALA A 261 23.80 -15.10 10.01
C ALA A 261 24.38 -13.66 10.16
N GLY A 262 24.61 -12.98 9.04
CA GLY A 262 25.11 -11.60 9.03
C GLY A 262 24.10 -10.62 9.66
N LEU A 263 22.82 -10.73 9.32
CA LEU A 263 21.74 -9.90 9.89
C LEU A 263 21.54 -10.19 11.37
N ALA A 264 21.55 -11.47 11.80
CA ALA A 264 21.45 -11.83 13.22
C ALA A 264 22.61 -11.24 14.04
N ALA A 265 23.83 -11.31 13.52
CA ALA A 265 24.99 -10.69 14.17
C ALA A 265 24.86 -9.16 14.22
N ALA A 266 24.53 -8.52 13.10
CA ALA A 266 24.37 -7.06 13.04
C ALA A 266 23.25 -6.56 13.97
N HIS A 267 22.12 -7.28 14.04
CA HIS A 267 21.02 -6.97 14.95
C HIS A 267 21.43 -7.11 16.42
N ARG A 268 22.16 -8.20 16.78
CA ARG A 268 22.68 -8.42 18.14
C ARG A 268 23.60 -7.28 18.61
N PHE A 269 24.34 -6.67 17.70
CA PHE A 269 25.23 -5.53 17.99
C PHE A 269 24.56 -4.16 17.81
N GLY A 270 23.24 -4.10 17.57
CA GLY A 270 22.50 -2.84 17.37
C GLY A 270 22.87 -2.06 16.10
N LEU A 271 23.51 -2.73 15.13
CA LEU A 271 23.94 -2.11 13.85
C LEU A 271 22.80 -2.02 12.81
N THR A 272 21.75 -2.80 13.02
CA THR A 272 20.54 -2.80 12.14
C THR A 272 19.29 -3.11 12.98
N PRO A 273 18.14 -2.50 12.68
CA PRO A 273 16.85 -2.90 13.24
C PRO A 273 16.34 -4.23 12.66
N HIS A 274 16.93 -4.69 11.54
CA HIS A 274 16.45 -5.85 10.79
C HIS A 274 17.04 -7.15 11.33
N GLY A 275 16.16 -8.10 11.71
CA GLY A 275 16.51 -9.45 12.12
C GLY A 275 16.70 -10.43 10.95
N ALA A 276 17.16 -11.64 11.28
CA ALA A 276 17.33 -12.73 10.30
C ALA A 276 15.99 -13.11 9.61
N ASP A 277 14.88 -12.97 10.33
CA ASP A 277 13.53 -13.35 9.87
C ASP A 277 13.01 -12.46 8.72
N GLN A 278 13.59 -11.27 8.55
CA GLN A 278 13.22 -10.36 7.47
C GLN A 278 13.84 -10.74 6.12
N THR A 279 14.66 -11.79 6.05
CA THR A 279 15.23 -12.26 4.77
C THR A 279 14.18 -12.88 3.84
N ASP A 280 13.06 -13.37 4.38
CA ASP A 280 12.00 -14.00 3.59
C ASP A 280 11.36 -12.97 2.62
N PHE A 281 11.30 -11.69 3.01
CA PHE A 281 10.93 -10.58 2.12
C PHE A 281 11.84 -10.48 0.88
N LEU A 282 13.12 -10.81 0.99
CA LEU A 282 14.06 -10.77 -0.12
C LEU A 282 14.02 -12.05 -0.98
N GLU A 283 13.53 -13.16 -0.41
CA GLU A 283 13.56 -14.49 -1.01
C GLU A 283 12.25 -14.87 -1.69
N TYR A 284 11.09 -14.47 -1.15
CA TYR A 284 9.76 -14.96 -1.54
C TYR A 284 8.75 -13.83 -1.74
N ARG A 285 9.07 -12.85 -2.60
CA ARG A 285 8.14 -11.73 -2.86
C ARG A 285 6.85 -12.21 -3.51
N PRO A 286 5.70 -11.73 -3.04
CA PRO A 286 4.43 -11.93 -3.73
C PRO A 286 4.46 -11.31 -5.14
N VAL A 287 4.13 -12.10 -6.15
CA VAL A 287 3.97 -11.64 -7.53
C VAL A 287 2.49 -11.62 -7.85
N LEU A 288 1.94 -10.44 -8.10
CA LEU A 288 0.51 -10.21 -8.22
C LEU A 288 0.04 -10.41 -9.65
N ASP A 289 -0.97 -11.27 -9.85
CA ASP A 289 -1.76 -11.32 -11.09
C ASP A 289 -2.80 -10.19 -11.05
N ASN A 290 -2.86 -9.38 -12.11
CA ASN A 290 -3.77 -8.23 -12.22
C ASN A 290 -4.94 -8.50 -13.18
N THR A 291 -5.20 -9.74 -13.53
CA THR A 291 -6.26 -10.11 -14.49
C THR A 291 -7.62 -9.65 -14.02
N ARG A 292 -7.94 -9.81 -12.73
CA ARG A 292 -9.22 -9.38 -12.14
C ARG A 292 -9.36 -7.85 -12.15
N LEU A 293 -8.29 -7.10 -11.90
CA LEU A 293 -8.29 -5.64 -12.02
C LEU A 293 -8.73 -5.18 -13.42
N LYS A 294 -8.23 -5.85 -14.46
CA LYS A 294 -8.56 -5.49 -15.85
C LYS A 294 -9.95 -5.99 -16.25
N ALA A 295 -10.25 -7.25 -15.98
CA ALA A 295 -11.45 -7.90 -16.51
C ALA A 295 -12.73 -7.55 -15.73
N GLU A 296 -12.66 -7.43 -14.41
CA GLU A 296 -13.83 -7.24 -13.56
C GLU A 296 -13.93 -5.82 -13.03
N PHE A 297 -12.83 -5.24 -12.53
CA PHE A 297 -12.83 -3.85 -12.06
C PHE A 297 -12.86 -2.86 -13.22
N GLY A 298 -12.25 -3.23 -14.38
CA GLY A 298 -12.26 -2.43 -15.60
C GLY A 298 -11.17 -1.36 -15.64
N TYR A 299 -10.08 -1.54 -14.90
CA TYR A 299 -8.92 -0.65 -14.95
C TYR A 299 -7.72 -1.36 -15.57
N THR A 300 -7.15 -0.78 -16.60
CA THR A 300 -5.91 -1.26 -17.23
C THR A 300 -4.79 -0.29 -16.87
N PRO A 301 -3.74 -0.73 -16.13
CA PRO A 301 -2.59 0.11 -15.83
C PRO A 301 -1.93 0.65 -17.11
N GLN A 302 -1.49 1.89 -17.09
CA GLN A 302 -0.85 2.56 -18.22
C GLN A 302 0.55 2.02 -18.50
N TYR A 303 1.21 1.51 -17.45
CA TYR A 303 2.56 0.95 -17.52
C TYR A 303 2.56 -0.51 -17.10
N THR A 304 3.31 -1.33 -17.84
CA THR A 304 3.78 -2.63 -17.35
C THR A 304 4.78 -2.43 -16.22
N SER A 305 5.07 -3.47 -15.44
CA SER A 305 6.11 -3.42 -14.39
C SER A 305 7.44 -2.92 -14.92
N ARG A 306 7.84 -3.34 -16.14
CA ARG A 306 9.09 -2.91 -16.77
C ARG A 306 9.07 -1.43 -17.18
N GLU A 307 7.97 -0.97 -17.75
CA GLU A 307 7.81 0.44 -18.16
C GLU A 307 7.75 1.36 -16.94
N ALA A 308 7.05 0.98 -15.86
CA ALA A 308 7.04 1.71 -14.60
C ALA A 308 8.45 1.84 -14.01
N PHE A 309 9.26 0.76 -14.08
CA PHE A 309 10.65 0.79 -13.65
C PHE A 309 11.52 1.70 -14.55
N ALA A 310 11.34 1.62 -15.85
CA ALA A 310 12.08 2.46 -16.79
C ALA A 310 11.75 3.96 -16.59
N ALA A 311 10.47 4.30 -16.45
CA ALA A 311 10.01 5.67 -16.19
C ALA A 311 10.55 6.20 -14.85
N TRP A 312 10.54 5.36 -13.78
CA TRP A 312 11.12 5.73 -12.50
C TRP A 312 12.62 6.01 -12.62
N ARG A 313 13.36 5.14 -13.30
CA ARG A 313 14.81 5.30 -13.53
C ARG A 313 15.11 6.60 -14.27
N GLU A 314 14.37 6.88 -15.34
CA GLU A 314 14.54 8.11 -16.14
C GLU A 314 14.27 9.36 -15.28
N ALA A 315 13.17 9.39 -14.53
CA ALA A 315 12.82 10.51 -13.66
C ALA A 315 13.88 10.81 -12.59
N HIS A 316 14.68 9.80 -12.19
CA HIS A 316 15.72 9.94 -11.18
C HIS A 316 17.14 10.07 -11.79
N GLY A 317 17.29 10.14 -13.13
CA GLY A 317 18.57 10.29 -13.80
C GLY A 317 19.51 9.09 -13.62
N LEU A 318 18.98 7.87 -13.53
CA LEU A 318 19.73 6.63 -13.23
C LEU A 318 19.91 5.77 -14.48
#